data_df725ea558bc346ae3e0e3e9f11692ce
#
_entry.id   df725ea558bc346ae3e0e3e9f11692ce
#
_cell.length_a   1.000
_cell.length_b   1.000
_cell.length_c   1.000
_cell.angle_alpha   90.00
_cell.angle_beta   90.00
_cell.angle_gamma   90.00
#
_symmetry.space_group_name_H-M   'P 1'
#
loop_
_entity.id
_entity.type
_entity.pdbx_description
1 polymer ?
#
loop_
_entity_poly.entity_id
_entity_poly.type
_entity_poly.pdbx_seq_one_letter_code
_entity_poly.pdbx_strand_id
1 'polypeptide(L)'
;MLANYECDLHGHTNRSDGNDSPVEYIRHAVHRGVKILAITDHDIVPPEMIELGGGKRQEITAYAKGIGVELLRGIEISCETYIDDVHLVCLGCDWNAPYFKELDEFTINSKVNSYRKLIDLLNEQGMEMTWEEVLQNNGYPVQEQFVQKKMIFELMARKGYMESWKEAKLYVKNSKEVSVKREKPDAVSVIKEIHKLGGIIILAHPYLISEPVSYKGKEMSRQEFI
;
A
#
# COMPACT_ATOMS: atom_id res chain seq x y z
N MET A 1 26.54 13.26 -10.34
CA MET A 1 26.48 13.21 -8.87
C MET A 1 25.04 12.92 -8.50
N LEU A 2 24.76 11.82 -7.81
CA LEU A 2 23.45 11.60 -7.20
C LEU A 2 23.27 12.64 -6.10
N ALA A 3 22.13 13.34 -6.08
CA ALA A 3 21.82 14.25 -4.98
C ALA A 3 21.79 13.45 -3.68
N ASN A 4 22.59 13.83 -2.69
CA ASN A 4 22.52 13.26 -1.36
C ASN A 4 21.36 13.94 -0.63
N TYR A 5 20.25 13.23 -0.51
CA TYR A 5 19.14 13.66 0.35
C TYR A 5 19.46 13.24 1.80
N GLU A 6 19.42 14.19 2.71
CA GLU A 6 19.60 13.88 4.14
C GLU A 6 18.34 13.23 4.76
N CYS A 7 17.21 13.35 4.10
CA CYS A 7 15.91 12.93 4.60
C CYS A 7 15.09 12.25 3.48
N ASP A 8 14.49 11.10 3.78
CA ASP A 8 13.55 10.39 2.93
C ASP A 8 12.35 9.92 3.78
N LEU A 9 11.21 10.61 3.66
CA LEU A 9 10.06 10.43 4.54
C LEU A 9 8.89 9.71 3.86
N HIS A 10 9.08 9.17 2.65
CA HIS A 10 8.06 8.42 1.95
C HIS A 10 8.71 7.31 1.13
N GLY A 11 8.56 6.08 1.59
CA GLY A 11 9.08 4.94 0.86
C GLY A 11 8.54 3.61 1.38
N HIS A 12 8.66 2.58 0.54
CA HIS A 12 7.98 1.30 0.70
C HIS A 12 8.96 0.15 0.78
N THR A 13 8.57 -0.86 1.54
CA THR A 13 9.28 -2.12 1.64
C THR A 13 8.49 -3.24 0.94
N ASN A 14 9.03 -4.46 0.93
CA ASN A 14 8.34 -5.63 0.39
C ASN A 14 7.14 -6.09 1.23
N ARG A 15 6.83 -5.38 2.31
CA ARG A 15 5.58 -5.57 3.06
C ARG A 15 4.37 -5.00 2.29
N SER A 16 4.59 -4.05 1.37
CA SER A 16 3.59 -3.56 0.42
C SER A 16 4.05 -3.77 -1.02
N ASP A 17 4.52 -2.77 -1.70
CA ASP A 17 4.87 -2.82 -3.13
C ASP A 17 6.34 -2.46 -3.43
N GLY A 18 7.15 -2.23 -2.39
CA GLY A 18 8.60 -2.11 -2.52
C GLY A 18 9.29 -3.45 -2.76
N ASN A 19 10.58 -3.41 -3.06
CA ASN A 19 11.36 -4.61 -3.35
C ASN A 19 12.20 -5.09 -2.17
N ASP A 20 12.66 -4.16 -1.33
CA ASP A 20 13.55 -4.42 -0.21
C ASP A 20 12.79 -4.82 1.04
N SER A 21 13.30 -5.76 1.82
CA SER A 21 12.85 -5.95 3.19
C SER A 21 13.11 -4.67 4.03
N PRO A 22 12.43 -4.48 5.17
CA PRO A 22 12.68 -3.32 6.03
C PRO A 22 14.16 -3.16 6.41
N VAL A 23 14.88 -4.26 6.62
CA VAL A 23 16.31 -4.26 6.94
C VAL A 23 17.14 -3.78 5.76
N GLU A 24 16.89 -4.30 4.56
CA GLU A 24 17.59 -3.91 3.33
C GLU A 24 17.32 -2.45 2.99
N TYR A 25 16.06 -2.01 3.11
CA TYR A 25 15.68 -0.62 2.86
C TYR A 25 16.45 0.36 3.75
N ILE A 26 16.55 0.07 5.08
CA ILE A 26 17.31 0.89 6.02
C ILE A 26 18.81 0.89 5.64
N ARG A 27 19.39 -0.27 5.29
CA ARG A 27 20.80 -0.37 4.88
C ARG A 27 21.10 0.41 3.60
N HIS A 28 20.20 0.35 2.62
CA HIS A 28 20.32 1.11 1.38
C HIS A 28 20.27 2.62 1.64
N ALA A 29 19.39 3.08 2.53
CA ALA A 29 19.32 4.48 2.95
C ALA A 29 20.62 4.96 3.59
N VAL A 30 21.18 4.18 4.52
CA VAL A 30 22.50 4.46 5.13
C VAL A 30 23.61 4.57 4.07
N HIS A 31 23.65 3.61 3.13
CA HIS A 31 24.63 3.61 2.05
C HIS A 31 24.53 4.86 1.15
N ARG A 32 23.33 5.41 1.00
CA ARG A 32 23.08 6.65 0.25
C ARG A 32 23.26 7.93 1.07
N GLY A 33 23.62 7.82 2.34
CA GLY A 33 23.86 8.97 3.22
C GLY A 33 22.62 9.63 3.80
N VAL A 34 21.46 8.95 3.73
CA VAL A 34 20.22 9.39 4.37
C VAL A 34 20.42 9.39 5.89
N LYS A 35 19.97 10.45 6.57
CA LYS A 35 20.06 10.65 8.02
C LYS A 35 18.74 10.37 8.72
N ILE A 36 17.63 10.76 8.09
CA ILE A 36 16.27 10.57 8.59
C ILE A 36 15.48 9.82 7.53
N LEU A 37 14.93 8.68 7.89
CA LEU A 37 14.22 7.77 7.02
C LEU A 37 12.82 7.48 7.56
N ALA A 38 11.81 7.36 6.69
CA ALA A 38 10.55 6.76 7.09
C ALA A 38 10.29 5.47 6.29
N ILE A 39 9.64 4.50 6.93
CA ILE A 39 8.99 3.37 6.27
C ILE A 39 7.49 3.67 6.31
N THR A 40 6.88 3.75 5.13
CA THR A 40 5.47 4.16 4.95
C THR A 40 4.76 3.21 4.00
N ASP A 41 4.80 1.91 4.30
CA ASP A 41 4.15 0.87 3.51
C ASP A 41 2.65 1.15 3.32
N HIS A 42 2.12 0.81 2.14
CA HIS A 42 0.71 0.99 1.82
C HIS A 42 -0.20 0.17 2.75
N ASP A 43 -1.08 0.85 3.44
CA ASP A 43 -2.17 0.26 4.24
C ASP A 43 -1.71 -0.80 5.26
N ILE A 44 -0.46 -0.77 5.68
CA ILE A 44 0.13 -1.72 6.64
C ILE A 44 0.83 -0.97 7.76
N VAL A 45 0.42 -1.24 8.99
CA VAL A 45 1.05 -0.65 10.18
C VAL A 45 2.56 -0.93 10.20
N PRO A 46 3.40 0.09 10.49
CA PRO A 46 4.85 -0.08 10.46
C PRO A 46 5.33 -1.15 11.45
N PRO A 47 6.33 -1.96 11.09
CA PRO A 47 6.82 -3.02 11.97
C PRO A 47 7.48 -2.43 13.21
N GLU A 48 7.25 -3.03 14.36
CA GLU A 48 7.99 -2.75 15.59
C GLU A 48 9.29 -3.55 15.67
N MET A 49 9.22 -4.82 15.25
CA MET A 49 10.33 -5.76 15.31
C MET A 49 10.72 -6.23 13.90
N ILE A 50 12.02 -6.41 13.70
CA ILE A 50 12.59 -6.98 12.47
C ILE A 50 13.39 -8.23 12.79
N GLU A 51 13.54 -9.10 11.79
CA GLU A 51 14.41 -10.28 11.85
C GLU A 51 15.73 -10.01 11.14
N LEU A 52 16.83 -10.27 11.84
CA LEU A 52 18.20 -9.98 11.36
C LEU A 52 18.93 -11.21 10.83
N GLY A 53 18.24 -12.34 10.70
CA GLY A 53 18.85 -13.63 10.39
C GLY A 53 19.29 -14.41 11.64
N GLY A 54 19.41 -15.74 11.51
CA GLY A 54 19.77 -16.63 12.62
C GLY A 54 18.80 -16.60 13.81
N GLY A 55 17.54 -16.22 13.60
CA GLY A 55 16.52 -16.13 14.64
C GLY A 55 16.64 -14.89 15.55
N LYS A 56 17.54 -13.96 15.25
CA LYS A 56 17.66 -12.71 16.02
C LYS A 56 16.58 -11.73 15.63
N ARG A 57 15.88 -11.19 16.62
CA ARG A 57 14.90 -10.11 16.47
C ARG A 57 15.37 -8.86 17.18
N GLN A 58 15.11 -7.70 16.62
CA GLN A 58 15.45 -6.41 17.18
C GLN A 58 14.35 -5.41 16.87
N GLU A 59 14.16 -4.45 17.76
CA GLU A 59 13.31 -3.29 17.55
C GLU A 59 13.87 -2.47 16.38
N ILE A 60 13.00 -2.10 15.43
CA ILE A 60 13.42 -1.54 14.14
C ILE A 60 14.10 -0.17 14.25
N THR A 61 13.62 0.71 15.16
CA THR A 61 14.20 2.05 15.34
C THR A 61 15.55 1.96 16.06
N ALA A 62 15.69 1.05 17.03
CA ALA A 62 16.97 0.78 17.68
C ALA A 62 18.00 0.20 16.70
N TYR A 63 17.56 -0.68 15.78
CA TYR A 63 18.43 -1.17 14.72
C TYR A 63 18.92 -0.06 13.81
N ALA A 64 17.99 0.77 13.28
CA ALA A 64 18.30 1.88 12.39
C ALA A 64 19.28 2.87 13.04
N LYS A 65 19.01 3.26 14.30
CA LYS A 65 19.88 4.13 15.10
C LYS A 65 21.28 3.53 15.27
N GLY A 66 21.37 2.21 15.51
CA GLY A 66 22.63 1.49 15.67
C GLY A 66 23.52 1.53 14.43
N ILE A 67 22.96 1.73 13.24
CA ILE A 67 23.70 1.83 11.97
C ILE A 67 23.72 3.25 11.39
N GLY A 68 23.26 4.26 12.16
CA GLY A 68 23.48 5.67 11.87
C GLY A 68 22.36 6.40 11.14
N VAL A 69 21.13 5.88 11.16
CA VAL A 69 19.94 6.55 10.60
C VAL A 69 18.84 6.67 11.66
N GLU A 70 18.18 7.81 11.72
CA GLU A 70 16.97 8.00 12.50
C GLU A 70 15.78 7.48 11.68
N LEU A 71 15.09 6.46 12.20
CA LEU A 71 13.93 5.87 11.53
C LEU A 71 12.63 6.35 12.18
N LEU A 72 11.77 6.92 11.35
CA LEU A 72 10.37 7.20 11.68
C LEU A 72 9.49 6.04 11.21
N ARG A 73 8.67 5.51 12.10
CA ARG A 73 7.62 4.56 11.74
C ARG A 73 6.46 5.34 11.14
N GLY A 74 5.98 4.90 9.98
CA GLY A 74 4.91 5.55 9.25
C GLY A 74 4.05 4.55 8.48
N ILE A 75 2.97 5.05 7.89
CA ILE A 75 2.05 4.32 7.00
C ILE A 75 1.59 5.26 5.90
N GLU A 76 1.44 4.75 4.69
CA GLU A 76 0.70 5.44 3.64
C GLU A 76 -0.70 4.84 3.53
N ILE A 77 -1.71 5.58 3.98
CA ILE A 77 -3.11 5.14 3.99
C ILE A 77 -3.77 5.53 2.66
N SER A 78 -4.29 4.52 1.94
CA SER A 78 -5.14 4.74 0.78
C SER A 78 -6.52 5.17 1.24
N CYS A 79 -6.90 6.41 0.95
CA CYS A 79 -8.17 7.00 1.37
C CYS A 79 -9.05 7.33 0.17
N GLU A 80 -10.36 7.46 0.41
CA GLU A 80 -11.26 8.08 -0.55
C GLU A 80 -11.72 9.44 -0.05
N THR A 81 -11.99 10.32 -1.00
CA THR A 81 -12.72 11.57 -0.79
C THR A 81 -14.03 11.50 -1.56
N TYR A 82 -14.89 12.50 -1.38
CA TYR A 82 -16.12 12.63 -2.16
C TYR A 82 -15.89 12.99 -3.65
N ILE A 83 -14.62 13.22 -4.06
CA ILE A 83 -14.24 13.55 -5.43
C ILE A 83 -13.33 12.48 -6.03
N ASP A 84 -12.20 12.17 -5.38
CA ASP A 84 -11.16 11.26 -5.89
C ASP A 84 -10.49 10.50 -4.74
N ASP A 85 -9.72 9.49 -5.09
CA ASP A 85 -8.87 8.76 -4.15
C ASP A 85 -7.59 9.55 -3.88
N VAL A 86 -7.16 9.55 -2.64
CA VAL A 86 -5.92 10.19 -2.19
C VAL A 86 -5.11 9.25 -1.31
N HIS A 87 -3.81 9.50 -1.21
CA HIS A 87 -2.96 8.80 -0.26
C HIS A 87 -2.45 9.77 0.81
N LEU A 88 -2.46 9.32 2.04
CA LEU A 88 -2.05 10.10 3.21
C LEU A 88 -0.88 9.40 3.90
N VAL A 89 0.29 10.01 3.88
CA VAL A 89 1.45 9.58 4.68
C VAL A 89 1.26 10.06 6.11
N CYS A 90 1.25 9.12 7.04
CA CYS A 90 1.06 9.38 8.47
C CYS A 90 2.34 8.97 9.22
N LEU A 91 2.84 9.88 10.06
CA LEU A 91 4.09 9.71 10.81
C LEU A 91 3.87 10.05 12.30
N GLY A 92 4.65 9.43 13.18
CA GLY A 92 4.76 9.81 14.58
C GLY A 92 3.54 9.52 15.46
N CYS A 93 2.68 8.58 15.05
CA CYS A 93 1.48 8.19 15.79
C CYS A 93 1.81 7.25 16.97
N ASP A 94 0.87 7.14 17.90
CA ASP A 94 0.81 5.98 18.81
C ASP A 94 0.32 4.75 18.03
N TRP A 95 1.25 3.95 17.53
CA TRP A 95 0.99 2.77 16.70
C TRP A 95 0.29 1.62 17.45
N ASN A 96 0.16 1.70 18.77
CA ASN A 96 -0.55 0.73 19.61
C ASN A 96 -2.03 1.11 19.82
N ALA A 97 -2.45 2.26 19.31
CA ALA A 97 -3.83 2.70 19.42
C ALA A 97 -4.80 1.70 18.75
N PRO A 98 -5.97 1.43 19.34
CA PRO A 98 -6.96 0.51 18.77
C PRO A 98 -7.38 0.84 17.34
N TYR A 99 -7.35 2.12 16.99
CA TYR A 99 -7.64 2.61 15.63
C TYR A 99 -6.84 1.90 14.54
N PHE A 100 -5.56 1.64 14.74
CA PHE A 100 -4.73 0.99 13.72
C PHE A 100 -5.10 -0.48 13.52
N LYS A 101 -5.55 -1.17 14.57
CA LYS A 101 -6.07 -2.52 14.44
C LYS A 101 -7.38 -2.53 13.64
N GLU A 102 -8.28 -1.62 13.93
CA GLU A 102 -9.56 -1.47 13.21
C GLU A 102 -9.33 -1.09 11.74
N LEU A 103 -8.38 -0.21 11.47
CA LEU A 103 -7.98 0.19 10.12
C LEU A 103 -7.40 -0.99 9.32
N ASP A 104 -6.53 -1.80 9.95
CA ASP A 104 -5.92 -2.98 9.34
C ASP A 104 -6.98 -4.03 9.00
N GLU A 105 -7.87 -4.36 9.95
CA GLU A 105 -9.00 -5.27 9.73
C GLU A 105 -9.93 -4.79 8.61
N PHE A 106 -10.29 -3.50 8.60
CA PHE A 106 -11.11 -2.90 7.55
C PHE A 106 -10.41 -3.02 6.18
N THR A 107 -9.14 -2.67 6.12
CA THR A 107 -8.33 -2.68 4.88
C THR A 107 -8.19 -4.08 4.30
N ILE A 108 -7.88 -5.07 5.15
CA ILE A 108 -7.78 -6.49 4.75
C ILE A 108 -9.12 -6.97 4.21
N ASN A 109 -10.21 -6.77 4.96
CA ASN A 109 -11.55 -7.21 4.56
C ASN A 109 -11.98 -6.57 3.23
N SER A 110 -11.83 -5.25 3.09
CA SER A 110 -12.16 -4.53 1.86
C SER A 110 -11.35 -5.04 0.67
N LYS A 111 -10.05 -5.28 0.86
CA LYS A 111 -9.15 -5.84 -0.15
C LYS A 111 -9.59 -7.23 -0.58
N VAL A 112 -9.80 -8.15 0.35
CA VAL A 112 -10.21 -9.53 0.09
C VAL A 112 -11.55 -9.57 -0.63
N ASN A 113 -12.55 -8.82 -0.13
CA ASN A 113 -13.87 -8.74 -0.74
C ASN A 113 -13.81 -8.21 -2.18
N SER A 114 -12.99 -7.17 -2.43
CA SER A 114 -12.82 -6.62 -3.78
C SER A 114 -12.16 -7.62 -4.73
N TYR A 115 -11.23 -8.44 -4.25
CA TYR A 115 -10.56 -9.45 -5.07
C TYR A 115 -11.46 -10.66 -5.36
N ARG A 116 -12.25 -11.12 -4.39
CA ARG A 116 -13.26 -12.15 -4.61
C ARG A 116 -14.29 -11.70 -5.66
N LYS A 117 -14.79 -10.46 -5.52
CA LYS A 117 -15.70 -9.88 -6.52
C LYS A 117 -15.06 -9.74 -7.90
N LEU A 118 -13.77 -9.41 -7.99
CA LEU A 118 -13.06 -9.39 -9.27
C LEU A 118 -13.02 -10.77 -9.90
N ILE A 119 -12.77 -11.83 -9.14
CA ILE A 119 -12.79 -13.22 -9.63
C ILE A 119 -14.17 -13.59 -10.15
N ASP A 120 -15.24 -13.25 -9.43
CA ASP A 120 -16.62 -13.51 -9.86
C ASP A 120 -16.88 -12.84 -11.21
N LEU A 121 -16.52 -11.56 -11.37
CA LEU A 121 -16.68 -10.85 -12.64
C LEU A 121 -15.82 -11.43 -13.77
N LEU A 122 -14.61 -11.88 -13.49
CA LEU A 122 -13.75 -12.55 -14.47
C LEU A 122 -14.36 -13.90 -14.91
N ASN A 123 -14.97 -14.64 -13.97
CA ASN A 123 -15.69 -15.88 -14.27
C ASN A 123 -16.90 -15.63 -15.18
N GLU A 124 -17.64 -14.54 -14.97
CA GLU A 124 -18.72 -14.12 -15.86
C GLU A 124 -18.24 -13.81 -17.29
N GLN A 125 -16.97 -13.42 -17.45
CA GLN A 125 -16.34 -13.21 -18.76
C GLN A 125 -15.69 -14.50 -19.33
N GLY A 126 -15.96 -15.67 -18.74
CA GLY A 126 -15.43 -16.96 -19.18
C GLY A 126 -13.99 -17.25 -18.75
N MET A 127 -13.44 -16.48 -17.83
CA MET A 127 -12.10 -16.70 -17.26
C MET A 127 -12.22 -17.43 -15.92
N GLU A 128 -12.52 -18.73 -15.99
CA GLU A 128 -12.78 -19.56 -14.80
C GLU A 128 -11.58 -19.63 -13.84
N MET A 129 -11.79 -19.12 -12.63
CA MET A 129 -10.81 -19.10 -11.53
C MET A 129 -11.52 -19.25 -10.20
N THR A 130 -10.80 -19.79 -9.20
CA THR A 130 -11.28 -19.86 -7.82
C THR A 130 -10.39 -19.06 -6.88
N TRP A 131 -10.95 -18.67 -5.74
CA TRP A 131 -10.18 -18.01 -4.68
C TRP A 131 -9.06 -18.90 -4.15
N GLU A 132 -9.32 -20.20 -4.02
CA GLU A 132 -8.37 -21.21 -3.57
C GLU A 132 -7.16 -21.31 -4.52
N GLU A 133 -7.39 -21.21 -5.83
CA GLU A 133 -6.30 -21.20 -6.82
C GLU A 133 -5.41 -19.95 -6.66
N VAL A 134 -6.00 -18.79 -6.34
CA VAL A 134 -5.23 -17.57 -6.04
C VAL A 134 -4.40 -17.75 -4.77
N LEU A 135 -4.99 -18.34 -3.71
CA LEU A 135 -4.29 -18.61 -2.45
C LEU A 135 -3.13 -19.61 -2.61
N GLN A 136 -3.21 -20.53 -3.56
CA GLN A 136 -2.11 -21.48 -3.83
C GLN A 136 -0.87 -20.83 -4.47
N ASN A 137 -1.00 -19.64 -5.07
CA ASN A 137 0.09 -18.80 -5.57
C ASN A 137 1.32 -19.56 -6.09
N ASN A 138 1.19 -20.31 -7.19
CA ASN A 138 2.28 -21.09 -7.80
C ASN A 138 2.88 -22.20 -6.88
N GLY A 139 2.07 -22.77 -5.98
CA GLY A 139 2.54 -23.79 -5.03
C GLY A 139 3.16 -23.23 -3.75
N TYR A 140 3.09 -21.91 -3.56
CA TYR A 140 3.46 -21.23 -2.32
C TYR A 140 2.20 -20.66 -1.65
N PRO A 141 1.48 -21.44 -0.83
CA PRO A 141 0.22 -21.01 -0.22
C PRO A 141 0.39 -19.73 0.58
N VAL A 142 -0.54 -18.79 0.40
CA VAL A 142 -0.58 -17.52 1.13
C VAL A 142 -1.86 -17.41 1.95
N GLN A 143 -1.78 -16.75 3.10
CA GLN A 143 -2.96 -16.40 3.88
C GLN A 143 -3.68 -15.20 3.23
N GLU A 144 -5.00 -15.10 3.41
CA GLU A 144 -5.84 -14.09 2.76
C GLU A 144 -5.36 -12.65 2.95
N GLN A 145 -4.86 -12.31 4.16
CA GLN A 145 -4.36 -10.98 4.44
C GLN A 145 -3.13 -10.58 3.61
N PHE A 146 -2.39 -11.55 3.06
CA PHE A 146 -1.19 -11.30 2.25
C PHE A 146 -1.43 -11.39 0.74
N VAL A 147 -2.68 -11.67 0.32
CA VAL A 147 -3.02 -11.74 -1.09
C VAL A 147 -2.83 -10.37 -1.75
N GLN A 148 -2.20 -10.38 -2.91
CA GLN A 148 -2.01 -9.21 -3.76
C GLN A 148 -2.81 -9.38 -5.07
N LYS A 149 -3.32 -8.28 -5.61
CA LYS A 149 -4.04 -8.27 -6.90
C LYS A 149 -3.21 -8.86 -8.05
N LYS A 150 -1.90 -8.72 -7.98
CA LYS A 150 -0.93 -9.31 -8.92
C LYS A 150 -1.06 -10.83 -9.01
N MET A 151 -1.37 -11.52 -7.91
CA MET A 151 -1.53 -12.98 -7.88
C MET A 151 -2.72 -13.43 -8.75
N ILE A 152 -3.80 -12.62 -8.81
CA ILE A 152 -4.91 -12.85 -9.73
C ILE A 152 -4.44 -12.72 -11.18
N PHE A 153 -3.68 -11.66 -11.49
CA PHE A 153 -3.14 -11.45 -12.84
C PHE A 153 -2.18 -12.55 -13.27
N GLU A 154 -1.35 -13.04 -12.35
CA GLU A 154 -0.46 -14.18 -12.59
C GLU A 154 -1.23 -15.47 -12.82
N LEU A 155 -2.36 -15.69 -12.10
CA LEU A 155 -3.24 -16.82 -12.33
C LEU A 155 -3.92 -16.75 -13.70
N MET A 156 -4.40 -15.55 -14.11
CA MET A 156 -4.95 -15.35 -15.46
C MET A 156 -3.95 -15.73 -16.55
N ALA A 157 -2.70 -15.31 -16.41
CA ALA A 157 -1.65 -15.65 -17.37
C ALA A 157 -1.33 -17.16 -17.36
N ARG A 158 -1.25 -17.81 -16.20
CA ARG A 158 -0.99 -19.26 -16.09
C ARG A 158 -2.11 -20.10 -16.72
N LYS A 159 -3.35 -19.66 -16.60
CA LYS A 159 -4.51 -20.33 -17.22
C LYS A 159 -4.63 -20.06 -18.73
N GLY A 160 -3.76 -19.22 -19.29
CA GLY A 160 -3.74 -18.90 -20.72
C GLY A 160 -4.80 -17.89 -21.16
N TYR A 161 -5.46 -17.19 -20.23
CA TYR A 161 -6.40 -16.13 -20.58
C TYR A 161 -5.71 -14.87 -21.11
N MET A 162 -4.46 -14.64 -20.71
CA MET A 162 -3.61 -13.54 -21.14
C MET A 162 -2.16 -14.03 -21.33
N GLU A 163 -1.39 -13.36 -22.20
CA GLU A 163 0.01 -13.75 -22.45
C GLU A 163 0.92 -13.50 -21.24
N SER A 164 0.58 -12.48 -20.43
CA SER A 164 1.37 -12.10 -19.25
C SER A 164 0.50 -11.45 -18.17
N TRP A 165 1.01 -11.42 -16.93
CA TRP A 165 0.37 -10.72 -15.84
C TRP A 165 0.25 -9.19 -16.09
N LYS A 166 1.16 -8.60 -16.91
CA LYS A 166 1.09 -7.19 -17.28
C LYS A 166 -0.10 -6.92 -18.19
N GLU A 167 -0.34 -7.82 -19.14
CA GLU A 167 -1.48 -7.75 -20.03
C GLU A 167 -2.79 -7.96 -19.26
N ALA A 168 -2.84 -8.93 -18.34
CA ALA A 168 -3.95 -9.13 -17.43
C ALA A 168 -4.27 -7.88 -16.60
N LYS A 169 -3.23 -7.19 -16.08
CA LYS A 169 -3.38 -5.92 -15.38
C LYS A 169 -4.00 -4.84 -16.26
N LEU A 170 -3.56 -4.72 -17.52
CA LEU A 170 -4.09 -3.74 -18.47
C LEU A 170 -5.53 -4.06 -18.85
N TYR A 171 -5.86 -5.35 -19.08
CA TYR A 171 -7.21 -5.80 -19.34
C TYR A 171 -8.15 -5.38 -18.22
N VAL A 172 -7.86 -5.74 -16.96
CA VAL A 172 -8.69 -5.39 -15.80
C VAL A 172 -8.78 -3.88 -15.60
N LYS A 173 -7.70 -3.13 -15.87
CA LYS A 173 -7.71 -1.66 -15.77
C LYS A 173 -8.66 -1.01 -16.78
N ASN A 174 -8.75 -1.55 -17.99
CA ASN A 174 -9.45 -0.92 -19.11
C ASN A 174 -10.87 -1.47 -19.34
N SER A 175 -11.22 -2.63 -18.74
CA SER A 175 -12.53 -3.26 -18.88
C SER A 175 -13.49 -2.75 -17.82
N LYS A 176 -14.61 -2.19 -18.27
CA LYS A 176 -15.70 -1.76 -17.38
C LYS A 176 -16.43 -2.95 -16.74
N GLU A 177 -16.48 -4.07 -17.46
CA GLU A 177 -17.16 -5.31 -17.09
C GLU A 177 -16.53 -5.97 -15.85
N VAL A 178 -15.25 -5.81 -15.66
CA VAL A 178 -14.50 -6.38 -14.51
C VAL A 178 -13.95 -5.29 -13.58
N SER A 179 -14.57 -4.11 -13.62
CA SER A 179 -14.17 -3.00 -12.74
C SER A 179 -14.73 -3.20 -11.33
N VAL A 180 -13.83 -3.26 -10.35
CA VAL A 180 -14.19 -3.33 -8.93
C VAL A 180 -13.56 -2.17 -8.19
N LYS A 181 -14.39 -1.33 -7.56
CA LYS A 181 -13.93 -0.31 -6.61
C LYS A 181 -13.75 -0.97 -5.24
N ARG A 182 -12.55 -0.85 -4.67
CA ARG A 182 -12.27 -1.23 -3.29
C ARG A 182 -12.78 -0.11 -2.37
N GLU A 183 -13.44 -0.48 -1.28
CA GLU A 183 -13.77 0.47 -0.22
C GLU A 183 -12.49 0.95 0.48
N LYS A 184 -12.42 2.23 0.77
CA LYS A 184 -11.30 2.89 1.45
C LYS A 184 -11.82 3.74 2.59
N PRO A 185 -11.03 4.00 3.63
CA PRO A 185 -11.43 4.92 4.70
C PRO A 185 -11.59 6.35 4.15
N ASP A 186 -12.53 7.09 4.73
CA ASP A 186 -12.74 8.50 4.42
C ASP A 186 -11.53 9.34 4.86
N ALA A 187 -10.96 10.12 3.93
CA ALA A 187 -9.74 10.89 4.18
C ALA A 187 -9.89 11.88 5.36
N VAL A 188 -11.05 12.54 5.48
CA VAL A 188 -11.29 13.51 6.56
C VAL A 188 -11.33 12.81 7.93
N SER A 189 -11.92 11.62 7.99
CA SER A 189 -11.96 10.81 9.21
C SER A 189 -10.57 10.33 9.60
N VAL A 190 -9.76 9.87 8.65
CA VAL A 190 -8.36 9.49 8.88
C VAL A 190 -7.56 10.67 9.43
N ILE A 191 -7.66 11.85 8.81
CA ILE A 191 -6.94 13.05 9.27
C ILE A 191 -7.28 13.36 10.72
N LYS A 192 -8.55 13.32 11.10
CA LYS A 192 -9.00 13.60 12.47
C LYS A 192 -8.45 12.59 13.48
N GLU A 193 -8.49 11.29 13.14
CA GLU A 193 -8.01 10.26 14.06
C GLU A 193 -6.49 10.32 14.23
N ILE A 194 -5.74 10.50 13.13
CA ILE A 194 -4.28 10.61 13.20
C ILE A 194 -3.84 11.81 14.04
N HIS A 195 -4.49 12.96 13.90
CA HIS A 195 -4.20 14.13 14.75
C HIS A 195 -4.50 13.88 16.23
N LYS A 196 -5.59 13.16 16.56
CA LYS A 196 -5.87 12.76 17.96
C LYS A 196 -4.78 11.85 18.52
N LEU A 197 -4.18 11.03 17.69
CA LEU A 197 -3.07 10.12 18.04
C LEU A 197 -1.69 10.80 18.03
N GLY A 198 -1.65 12.14 17.91
CA GLY A 198 -0.43 12.94 17.93
C GLY A 198 0.40 12.88 16.64
N GLY A 199 -0.12 12.24 15.58
CA GLY A 199 0.57 12.07 14.32
C GLY A 199 0.55 13.29 13.40
N ILE A 200 1.45 13.27 12.43
CA ILE A 200 1.52 14.24 11.33
C ILE A 200 1.00 13.57 10.07
N ILE A 201 0.25 14.32 9.26
CA ILE A 201 -0.27 13.86 7.97
C ILE A 201 0.29 14.70 6.83
N ILE A 202 0.65 14.02 5.75
CA ILE A 202 1.15 14.61 4.52
C ILE A 202 0.36 14.01 3.36
N LEU A 203 -0.18 14.86 2.47
CA LEU A 203 -0.78 14.40 1.23
C LEU A 203 0.32 13.88 0.30
N ALA A 204 0.26 12.58 0.00
CA ALA A 204 1.24 11.93 -0.84
C ALA A 204 1.03 12.30 -2.33
N HIS A 205 2.12 12.44 -3.08
CA HIS A 205 2.16 12.61 -4.54
C HIS A 205 0.91 13.30 -5.16
N PRO A 206 0.55 14.51 -4.73
CA PRO A 206 -0.69 15.20 -5.15
C PRO A 206 -0.80 15.36 -6.67
N TYR A 207 0.33 15.34 -7.38
CA TYR A 207 0.38 15.42 -8.85
C TYR A 207 -0.24 14.20 -9.57
N LEU A 208 -0.47 13.08 -8.86
CA LEU A 208 -1.15 11.89 -9.41
C LEU A 208 -2.68 12.02 -9.39
N ILE A 209 -3.24 13.00 -8.68
CA ILE A 209 -4.67 13.31 -8.72
C ILE A 209 -5.01 13.77 -10.13
N SER A 210 -5.97 13.09 -10.76
CA SER A 210 -6.35 13.35 -12.16
C SER A 210 -6.91 14.76 -12.36
N GLU A 211 -6.54 15.41 -13.46
CA GLU A 211 -7.10 16.71 -13.86
C GLU A 211 -7.87 16.59 -15.18
N PRO A 212 -8.97 17.34 -15.36
CA PRO A 212 -9.61 18.19 -14.33
C PRO A 212 -10.29 17.32 -13.24
N VAL A 213 -10.27 17.81 -12.01
CA VAL A 213 -11.05 17.20 -10.92
C VAL A 213 -12.51 17.63 -11.09
N SER A 214 -13.42 16.68 -11.22
CA SER A 214 -14.83 16.94 -11.47
C SER A 214 -15.69 16.62 -10.26
N TYR A 215 -16.51 17.59 -9.83
CA TYR A 215 -17.48 17.40 -8.75
C TYR A 215 -18.79 18.15 -9.03
N LYS A 216 -19.92 17.43 -9.00
CA LYS A 216 -21.28 17.96 -9.24
C LYS A 216 -21.37 18.82 -10.53
N GLY A 217 -20.69 18.37 -11.59
CA GLY A 217 -20.70 19.06 -12.89
C GLY A 217 -19.82 20.32 -12.95
N LYS A 218 -19.02 20.57 -11.92
CA LYS A 218 -17.97 21.59 -11.94
C LYS A 218 -16.62 20.94 -12.12
N GLU A 219 -15.81 21.48 -12.98
CA GLU A 219 -14.40 21.11 -13.12
C GLU A 219 -13.55 22.13 -12.34
N MET A 220 -12.52 21.60 -11.68
CA MET A 220 -11.54 22.40 -10.94
C MET A 220 -10.14 21.87 -11.20
N SER A 221 -9.14 22.70 -11.00
CA SER A 221 -7.74 22.27 -11.00
C SER A 221 -7.45 21.42 -9.75
N ARG A 222 -6.38 20.64 -9.82
CA ARG A 222 -5.86 19.91 -8.65
C ARG A 222 -5.55 20.85 -7.49
N GLN A 223 -5.02 22.04 -7.78
CA GLN A 223 -4.69 23.04 -6.77
C GLN A 223 -5.92 23.58 -6.04
N GLU A 224 -7.07 23.71 -6.73
CA GLU A 224 -8.33 24.11 -6.08
C GLU A 224 -8.97 22.98 -5.28
N PHE A 225 -8.65 21.72 -5.61
CA PHE A 225 -9.11 20.54 -4.88
C PHE A 225 -8.36 20.33 -3.58
N ILE A 226 -7.05 20.53 -3.53
CA ILE A 226 -6.18 20.39 -2.36
C ILE A 226 -6.35 21.57 -1.41
#